data_1f70062970e54d18e151198339100ae3
#
_entry.id   1f70062970e54d18e151198339100ae3
#
_cell.length_a   1.000
_cell.length_b   1.000
_cell.length_c   1.000
_cell.angle_alpha   90.00
_cell.angle_beta   90.00
_cell.angle_gamma   90.00
#
_symmetry.space_group_name_H-M   'P 1'
#
loop_
_entity.id
_entity.type
_entity.pdbx_description
1 polymer ?
#
loop_
_entity_poly.entity_id
_entity_poly.type
_entity_poly.pdbx_seq_one_letter_code
_entity_poly.pdbx_strand_id
1 'polypeptide(L)'
;MQYRTFGEDTKLQFSGHETFPLRYGWLKKAYDAVKNNVKDPAAVFSADEGIRSFGVGKNMVASIRFWALSIGIIAPIAKTPSAYEVTDLGKLILDENGGDPWMEDPASLWLAHWKLASTADRNSTWYWVFNHCPHVTFDPVSYTHLTLPTTPYV
;
A
#
# COMPACT_ATOMS: atom_id res chain seq x y z
N MET A 1 2.44 17.71 -25.82
CA MET A 1 2.37 16.24 -25.87
C MET A 1 1.60 15.77 -24.65
N GLN A 2 0.37 15.32 -24.83
CA GLN A 2 -0.50 14.97 -23.70
C GLN A 2 -0.23 13.51 -23.35
N TYR A 3 0.51 13.28 -22.26
CA TYR A 3 0.74 11.91 -21.75
C TYR A 3 -0.54 11.42 -21.06
N ARG A 4 -1.41 10.71 -21.78
CA ARG A 4 -2.47 9.89 -21.17
C ARG A 4 -1.81 8.68 -20.53
N THR A 5 -1.37 8.84 -19.29
CA THR A 5 -0.64 7.81 -18.54
C THR A 5 -1.53 6.93 -17.66
N PHE A 6 -2.80 7.33 -17.49
CA PHE A 6 -3.80 6.60 -16.71
C PHE A 6 -5.04 6.36 -17.54
N GLY A 7 -5.71 5.23 -17.38
CA GLY A 7 -7.00 4.95 -17.99
C GLY A 7 -8.07 5.95 -17.52
N GLU A 8 -9.05 6.25 -18.38
CA GLU A 8 -10.10 7.25 -18.09
C GLU A 8 -10.89 6.92 -16.81
N ASP A 9 -11.03 5.64 -16.45
CA ASP A 9 -11.77 5.15 -15.29
C ASP A 9 -10.88 4.87 -14.06
N THR A 10 -9.58 5.20 -14.11
CA THR A 10 -8.67 4.92 -13.01
C THR A 10 -8.85 5.93 -11.89
N LYS A 11 -9.26 5.45 -10.71
CA LYS A 11 -9.34 6.29 -9.50
C LYS A 11 -7.95 6.49 -8.93
N LEU A 12 -7.35 7.64 -9.23
CA LEU A 12 -5.99 7.97 -8.79
C LEU A 12 -5.94 8.24 -7.29
N GLN A 13 -4.90 7.70 -6.63
CA GLN A 13 -4.61 7.93 -5.23
C GLN A 13 -3.13 8.29 -5.03
N PHE A 14 -2.87 9.53 -4.61
CA PHE A 14 -1.52 10.08 -4.38
C PHE A 14 -1.13 10.16 -2.90
N SER A 15 -2.06 9.84 -1.99
CA SER A 15 -1.89 9.94 -0.54
C SER A 15 -2.53 8.76 0.16
N GLY A 16 -2.30 8.64 1.48
CA GLY A 16 -2.87 7.58 2.31
C GLY A 16 -1.83 6.87 3.18
N HIS A 17 -0.53 7.09 2.89
CA HIS A 17 0.58 6.58 3.69
C HIS A 17 0.93 7.50 4.89
N GLU A 18 0.14 8.56 5.13
CA GLU A 18 0.31 9.50 6.25
C GLU A 18 1.76 10.04 6.38
N THR A 19 2.43 10.25 5.23
CA THR A 19 3.84 10.67 5.12
C THR A 19 4.88 9.68 5.66
N PHE A 20 4.48 8.48 6.10
CA PHE A 20 5.41 7.47 6.59
C PHE A 20 5.83 6.52 5.46
N PRO A 21 7.14 6.31 5.25
CA PRO A 21 7.62 5.23 4.39
C PRO A 21 7.30 3.86 5.01
N LEU A 22 7.25 2.83 4.17
CA LEU A 22 7.15 1.46 4.63
C LEU A 22 8.35 1.13 5.55
N ARG A 23 8.07 0.57 6.72
CA ARG A 23 9.10 0.17 7.68
C ARG A 23 9.17 -1.34 7.82
N TYR A 24 10.36 -1.83 8.17
CA TYR A 24 10.58 -3.23 8.48
C TYR A 24 9.55 -3.77 9.48
N GLY A 25 9.04 -4.96 9.20
CA GLY A 25 8.06 -5.63 10.05
C GLY A 25 6.61 -5.13 9.94
N TRP A 26 6.33 -4.03 9.25
CA TRP A 26 4.95 -3.51 9.14
C TRP A 26 4.02 -4.44 8.38
N LEU A 27 4.50 -5.06 7.31
CA LEU A 27 3.70 -6.01 6.53
C LEU A 27 3.39 -7.27 7.35
N LYS A 28 4.38 -7.80 8.06
CA LYS A 28 4.19 -8.94 8.97
C LYS A 28 3.20 -8.61 10.07
N LYS A 29 3.33 -7.45 10.72
CA LYS A 29 2.38 -7.00 11.75
C LYS A 29 0.95 -6.90 11.20
N ALA A 30 0.76 -6.32 10.03
CA ALA A 30 -0.56 -6.23 9.39
C ALA A 30 -1.14 -7.60 9.08
N TYR A 31 -0.32 -8.50 8.52
CA TYR A 31 -0.69 -9.88 8.22
C TYR A 31 -1.16 -10.62 9.47
N ASP A 32 -0.33 -10.63 10.52
CA ASP A 32 -0.63 -11.34 11.76
C ASP A 32 -1.87 -10.77 12.46
N ALA A 33 -2.02 -9.45 12.49
CA ALA A 33 -3.19 -8.81 13.09
C ALA A 33 -4.48 -9.20 12.39
N VAL A 34 -4.50 -9.22 11.05
CA VAL A 34 -5.68 -9.64 10.27
C VAL A 34 -5.92 -11.13 10.40
N LYS A 35 -4.87 -11.96 10.34
CA LYS A 35 -4.96 -13.42 10.50
C LYS A 35 -5.55 -13.82 11.85
N ASN A 36 -5.13 -13.14 12.92
CA ASN A 36 -5.51 -13.50 14.29
C ASN A 36 -6.84 -12.90 14.74
N ASN A 37 -7.31 -11.81 14.09
CA ASN A 37 -8.55 -11.14 14.51
C ASN A 37 -9.77 -11.55 13.66
N VAL A 38 -10.03 -12.83 13.61
CA VAL A 38 -11.17 -13.40 12.84
C VAL A 38 -12.53 -13.00 13.41
N LYS A 39 -12.59 -12.67 14.71
CA LYS A 39 -13.87 -12.34 15.40
C LYS A 39 -14.36 -10.95 15.05
N ASP A 40 -13.47 -9.99 14.90
CA ASP A 40 -13.79 -8.61 14.52
C ASP A 40 -12.78 -8.06 13.50
N PRO A 41 -12.89 -8.49 12.23
CA PRO A 41 -11.96 -8.06 11.17
C PRO A 41 -12.01 -6.55 10.89
N ALA A 42 -13.09 -5.86 11.29
CA ALA A 42 -13.24 -4.43 11.09
C ALA A 42 -12.48 -3.60 12.13
N ALA A 43 -12.26 -4.14 13.33
CA ALA A 43 -11.58 -3.43 14.41
C ALA A 43 -10.04 -3.40 14.28
N VAL A 44 -9.44 -4.26 13.47
CA VAL A 44 -7.97 -4.44 13.38
C VAL A 44 -7.20 -3.13 13.22
N PHE A 45 -7.70 -2.24 12.38
CA PHE A 45 -7.08 -0.93 12.12
C PHE A 45 -7.88 0.24 12.72
N SER A 46 -8.77 -0.02 13.68
CA SER A 46 -9.42 1.04 14.44
C SER A 46 -8.40 1.82 15.28
N ALA A 47 -8.77 3.03 15.70
CA ALA A 47 -7.85 3.87 16.48
C ALA A 47 -7.41 3.19 17.79
N ASP A 48 -8.34 2.54 18.49
CA ASP A 48 -8.04 1.95 19.79
C ASP A 48 -7.34 0.60 19.69
N GLU A 49 -7.89 -0.32 18.91
CA GLU A 49 -7.33 -1.67 18.77
C GLU A 49 -6.02 -1.66 17.96
N GLY A 50 -5.96 -0.85 16.90
CA GLY A 50 -4.75 -0.73 16.10
C GLY A 50 -3.57 -0.18 16.91
N ILE A 51 -3.79 0.83 17.77
CA ILE A 51 -2.72 1.36 18.65
C ILE A 51 -2.25 0.28 19.63
N ARG A 52 -3.15 -0.48 20.21
CA ARG A 52 -2.81 -1.57 21.15
C ARG A 52 -2.05 -2.70 20.46
N SER A 53 -2.56 -3.18 19.32
CA SER A 53 -1.99 -4.32 18.61
C SER A 53 -0.63 -4.01 17.97
N PHE A 54 -0.49 -2.82 17.37
CA PHE A 54 0.74 -2.47 16.66
C PHE A 54 1.77 -1.74 17.53
N GLY A 55 1.36 -1.19 18.66
CA GLY A 55 2.24 -0.42 19.57
C GLY A 55 2.74 0.89 18.93
N VAL A 56 1.94 1.53 18.06
CA VAL A 56 2.29 2.74 17.32
C VAL A 56 1.13 3.74 17.32
N GLY A 57 1.42 5.00 16.99
CA GLY A 57 0.40 6.05 16.93
C GLY A 57 -0.62 5.85 15.80
N LYS A 58 -1.78 6.50 15.91
CA LYS A 58 -2.92 6.41 14.99
C LYS A 58 -2.55 6.56 13.52
N ASN A 59 -1.75 7.56 13.17
CA ASN A 59 -1.34 7.79 11.78
C ASN A 59 -0.43 6.68 11.25
N MET A 60 0.39 6.08 12.12
CA MET A 60 1.20 4.92 11.74
C MET A 60 0.34 3.68 11.53
N VAL A 61 -0.73 3.48 12.31
CA VAL A 61 -1.71 2.41 12.07
C VAL A 61 -2.36 2.56 10.68
N ALA A 62 -2.77 3.78 10.33
CA ALA A 62 -3.30 4.08 9.00
C ALA A 62 -2.28 3.80 7.88
N SER A 63 -1.02 4.17 8.12
CA SER A 63 0.07 3.90 7.19
C SER A 63 0.36 2.39 7.02
N ILE A 64 0.40 1.62 8.11
CA ILE A 64 0.54 0.15 8.05
C ILE A 64 -0.55 -0.47 7.20
N ARG A 65 -1.81 -0.07 7.42
CA ARG A 65 -2.95 -0.50 6.61
C ARG A 65 -2.77 -0.15 5.13
N PHE A 66 -2.38 1.10 4.85
CA PHE A 66 -2.16 1.56 3.47
C PHE A 66 -1.13 0.69 2.75
N TRP A 67 0.04 0.47 3.34
CA TRP A 67 1.09 -0.32 2.72
C TRP A 67 0.71 -1.79 2.53
N ALA A 68 0.04 -2.40 3.51
CA ALA A 68 -0.41 -3.78 3.42
C ALA A 68 -1.46 -3.99 2.32
N LEU A 69 -2.39 -3.04 2.13
CA LEU A 69 -3.36 -3.03 1.05
C LEU A 69 -2.70 -2.77 -0.31
N SER A 70 -1.76 -1.84 -0.36
CA SER A 70 -1.10 -1.43 -1.60
C SER A 70 -0.22 -2.52 -2.20
N ILE A 71 0.45 -3.30 -1.34
CA ILE A 71 1.26 -4.44 -1.76
C ILE A 71 0.38 -5.67 -2.00
N GLY A 72 -0.84 -5.69 -1.46
CA GLY A 72 -1.77 -6.80 -1.62
C GLY A 72 -1.51 -7.94 -0.64
N ILE A 73 -0.95 -7.66 0.54
CA ILE A 73 -0.81 -8.61 1.65
C ILE A 73 -2.17 -8.90 2.29
N ILE A 74 -3.01 -7.87 2.38
CA ILE A 74 -4.39 -7.96 2.83
C ILE A 74 -5.31 -7.37 1.78
N ALA A 75 -6.59 -7.76 1.82
CA ALA A 75 -7.64 -7.21 0.96
C ALA A 75 -8.89 -6.87 1.78
N PRO A 76 -9.71 -5.89 1.35
CA PRO A 76 -10.99 -5.64 1.97
C PRO A 76 -11.97 -6.77 1.64
N ILE A 77 -12.80 -7.13 2.61
CA ILE A 77 -13.88 -8.11 2.40
C ILE A 77 -15.00 -7.44 1.59
N ALA A 78 -15.44 -8.07 0.51
CA ALA A 78 -16.36 -7.48 -0.47
C ALA A 78 -17.67 -6.90 0.14
N LYS A 79 -18.21 -7.54 1.18
CA LYS A 79 -19.45 -7.10 1.83
C LYS A 79 -19.26 -6.11 2.97
N THR A 80 -18.03 -5.94 3.45
CA THR A 80 -17.68 -5.10 4.61
C THR A 80 -16.36 -4.40 4.34
N PRO A 81 -16.34 -3.25 3.66
CA PRO A 81 -15.12 -2.59 3.23
C PRO A 81 -14.15 -2.17 4.37
N SER A 82 -14.65 -2.09 5.59
CA SER A 82 -13.84 -1.83 6.80
C SER A 82 -13.19 -3.08 7.39
N ALA A 83 -13.60 -4.27 6.96
CA ALA A 83 -13.05 -5.55 7.38
C ALA A 83 -12.04 -6.05 6.35
N TYR A 84 -11.02 -6.74 6.83
CA TYR A 84 -9.90 -7.20 6.01
C TYR A 84 -9.67 -8.69 6.16
N GLU A 85 -9.19 -9.29 5.09
CA GLU A 85 -8.75 -10.68 5.06
C GLU A 85 -7.32 -10.78 4.51
N VAL A 86 -6.61 -11.85 4.86
CA VAL A 86 -5.29 -12.13 4.33
C VAL A 86 -5.40 -12.69 2.91
N THR A 87 -4.58 -12.20 1.99
CA THR A 87 -4.54 -12.66 0.61
C THR A 87 -3.69 -13.93 0.47
N ASP A 88 -3.81 -14.61 -0.67
CA ASP A 88 -2.94 -15.76 -0.96
C ASP A 88 -1.47 -15.34 -1.10
N LEU A 89 -1.20 -14.12 -1.61
CA LEU A 89 0.14 -13.55 -1.62
C LEU A 89 0.68 -13.34 -0.19
N GLY A 90 -0.15 -12.78 0.69
CA GLY A 90 0.21 -12.62 2.10
C GLY A 90 0.53 -13.94 2.78
N LYS A 91 -0.28 -14.98 2.55
CA LYS A 91 -0.02 -16.33 3.07
C LYS A 91 1.26 -16.94 2.50
N LEU A 92 1.46 -16.81 1.17
CA LEU A 92 2.62 -17.36 0.49
C LEU A 92 3.93 -16.82 1.06
N ILE A 93 3.98 -15.54 1.39
CA ILE A 93 5.20 -14.88 1.88
C ILE A 93 5.29 -14.92 3.40
N LEU A 94 4.26 -14.41 4.10
CA LEU A 94 4.34 -14.01 5.51
C LEU A 94 3.77 -15.04 6.49
N ASP A 95 3.18 -16.14 6.01
CA ASP A 95 2.75 -17.22 6.91
C ASP A 95 3.97 -17.83 7.64
N GLU A 96 3.75 -18.46 8.78
CA GLU A 96 4.82 -19.12 9.54
C GLU A 96 5.57 -20.18 8.72
N ASN A 97 4.84 -20.85 7.81
CA ASN A 97 5.38 -21.78 6.83
C ASN A 97 5.52 -21.17 5.44
N GLY A 98 5.47 -19.85 5.33
CA GLY A 98 5.63 -19.10 4.09
C GLY A 98 7.07 -19.03 3.62
N GLY A 99 7.27 -18.44 2.43
CA GLY A 99 8.59 -18.39 1.82
C GLY A 99 9.57 -17.46 2.54
N ASP A 100 9.05 -16.38 3.18
CA ASP A 100 9.88 -15.38 3.85
C ASP A 100 9.06 -14.60 4.89
N PRO A 101 8.74 -15.21 6.05
CA PRO A 101 7.88 -14.60 7.07
C PRO A 101 8.37 -13.24 7.60
N TRP A 102 9.65 -12.97 7.51
CA TRP A 102 10.28 -11.75 8.04
C TRP A 102 10.74 -10.78 6.96
N MET A 103 10.52 -11.12 5.67
CA MET A 103 10.94 -10.29 4.53
C MET A 103 12.44 -9.96 4.53
N GLU A 104 13.25 -10.98 4.80
CA GLU A 104 14.71 -10.88 4.81
C GLU A 104 15.32 -11.19 3.43
N ASP A 105 14.58 -11.92 2.58
CA ASP A 105 14.99 -12.22 1.22
C ASP A 105 14.78 -10.99 0.31
N PRO A 106 15.82 -10.53 -0.41
CA PRO A 106 15.67 -9.47 -1.40
C PRO A 106 14.59 -9.72 -2.45
N ALA A 107 14.29 -10.97 -2.79
CA ALA A 107 13.21 -11.31 -3.73
C ALA A 107 11.84 -10.88 -3.21
N SER A 108 11.57 -11.01 -1.91
CA SER A 108 10.34 -10.53 -1.28
C SER A 108 10.20 -9.01 -1.36
N LEU A 109 11.30 -8.28 -1.19
CA LEU A 109 11.33 -6.82 -1.33
C LEU A 109 11.09 -6.38 -2.77
N TRP A 110 11.69 -7.06 -3.75
CA TRP A 110 11.44 -6.81 -5.16
C TRP A 110 10.00 -7.12 -5.56
N LEU A 111 9.41 -8.20 -5.04
CA LEU A 111 8.02 -8.53 -5.27
C LEU A 111 7.08 -7.46 -4.70
N ALA A 112 7.35 -6.97 -3.48
CA ALA A 112 6.60 -5.87 -2.88
C ALA A 112 6.69 -4.59 -3.73
N HIS A 113 7.91 -4.24 -4.19
CA HIS A 113 8.12 -3.11 -5.08
C HIS A 113 7.36 -3.27 -6.41
N TRP A 114 7.44 -4.43 -7.02
CA TRP A 114 6.71 -4.71 -8.26
C TRP A 114 5.20 -4.58 -8.09
N LYS A 115 4.65 -5.07 -6.98
CA LYS A 115 3.21 -4.89 -6.65
C LYS A 115 2.84 -3.41 -6.52
N LEU A 116 3.67 -2.60 -5.87
CA LEU A 116 3.45 -1.16 -5.76
C LEU A 116 3.49 -0.44 -7.12
N ALA A 117 4.38 -0.85 -8.01
CA ALA A 117 4.57 -0.23 -9.31
C ALA A 117 3.61 -0.77 -10.40
N SER A 118 2.89 -1.87 -10.16
CA SER A 118 2.07 -2.52 -11.18
C SER A 118 0.64 -2.01 -11.29
N THR A 119 0.13 -1.30 -10.28
CA THR A 119 -1.26 -0.81 -10.25
C THR A 119 -1.32 0.68 -9.91
N ALA A 120 -2.18 1.41 -10.62
CA ALA A 120 -2.28 2.86 -10.49
C ALA A 120 -3.28 3.32 -9.41
N ASP A 121 -4.27 2.51 -9.08
CA ASP A 121 -5.45 2.89 -8.29
C ASP A 121 -5.16 3.22 -6.82
N ARG A 122 -4.17 2.59 -6.18
CA ARG A 122 -3.73 2.93 -4.81
C ARG A 122 -2.39 3.62 -4.74
N ASN A 123 -1.55 3.41 -5.76
CA ASN A 123 -0.15 3.82 -5.76
C ASN A 123 0.18 4.62 -7.02
N SER A 124 -0.67 5.59 -7.36
CA SER A 124 -0.55 6.35 -8.60
C SER A 124 0.84 6.97 -8.79
N THR A 125 1.44 7.50 -7.73
CA THR A 125 2.81 8.04 -7.77
C THR A 125 3.84 6.96 -8.11
N TRP A 126 3.81 5.79 -7.42
CA TRP A 126 4.72 4.67 -7.69
C TRP A 126 4.56 4.16 -9.11
N TYR A 127 3.31 3.89 -9.50
CA TYR A 127 3.00 3.45 -10.85
C TYR A 127 3.56 4.40 -11.90
N TRP A 128 3.32 5.71 -11.75
CA TRP A 128 3.77 6.70 -12.72
C TRP A 128 5.29 6.81 -12.76
N VAL A 129 5.95 6.90 -11.61
CA VAL A 129 7.40 7.05 -11.53
C VAL A 129 8.13 5.89 -12.21
N PHE A 130 7.71 4.65 -11.95
CA PHE A 130 8.42 3.46 -12.44
C PHE A 130 7.98 3.00 -13.83
N ASN A 131 6.86 3.48 -14.36
CA ASN A 131 6.40 3.06 -15.69
C ASN A 131 6.39 4.18 -16.73
N HIS A 132 6.31 5.44 -16.30
CA HIS A 132 6.05 6.56 -17.21
C HIS A 132 7.01 7.73 -17.07
N CYS A 133 7.75 7.84 -15.97
CA CYS A 133 8.70 8.93 -15.77
C CYS A 133 9.87 8.79 -16.74
N PRO A 134 10.09 9.77 -17.64
CA PRO A 134 11.18 9.69 -18.63
C PRO A 134 12.54 10.12 -18.07
N HIS A 135 12.59 10.60 -16.83
CA HIS A 135 13.78 11.15 -16.21
C HIS A 135 14.53 10.08 -15.42
N VAL A 136 15.84 10.00 -15.63
CA VAL A 136 16.73 9.11 -14.85
C VAL A 136 16.91 9.62 -13.44
N THR A 137 16.88 10.94 -13.26
CA THR A 137 16.92 11.63 -11.97
C THR A 137 15.71 12.54 -11.86
N PHE A 138 15.04 12.50 -10.73
CA PHE A 138 13.86 13.34 -10.46
C PHE A 138 13.85 13.77 -8.99
N ASP A 139 13.26 14.91 -8.72
CA ASP A 139 12.94 15.38 -7.38
C ASP A 139 11.42 15.39 -7.13
N PRO A 140 10.97 15.51 -5.87
CA PRO A 140 9.54 15.53 -5.57
C PRO A 140 8.74 16.65 -6.27
N VAL A 141 9.39 17.75 -6.62
CA VAL A 141 8.73 18.88 -7.31
C VAL A 141 8.50 18.55 -8.77
N SER A 142 9.46 17.89 -9.42
CA SER A 142 9.39 17.55 -10.83
C SER A 142 8.18 16.69 -11.19
N TYR A 143 7.80 15.71 -10.35
CA TYR A 143 6.66 14.86 -10.67
C TYR A 143 5.31 15.42 -10.20
N THR A 144 5.27 16.32 -9.21
CA THR A 144 4.00 16.97 -8.82
C THR A 144 3.43 17.82 -9.96
N HIS A 145 4.27 18.49 -10.72
CA HIS A 145 3.84 19.25 -11.90
C HIS A 145 3.37 18.37 -13.07
N LEU A 146 3.84 17.13 -13.14
CA LEU A 146 3.49 16.19 -14.20
C LEU A 146 2.24 15.38 -13.90
N THR A 147 1.93 15.16 -12.63
CA THR A 147 0.80 14.32 -12.18
C THR A 147 -0.45 15.08 -11.78
N LEU A 148 -0.33 16.36 -11.41
CA LEU A 148 -1.50 17.20 -11.15
C LEU A 148 -2.17 17.56 -12.47
N PRO A 149 -3.50 17.37 -12.62
CA PRO A 149 -4.21 17.91 -13.76
C PRO A 149 -4.03 19.43 -13.72
N THR A 150 -3.45 19.98 -14.78
CA THR A 150 -3.49 21.41 -15.04
C THR A 150 -4.95 21.75 -15.30
N THR A 151 -5.67 22.17 -14.28
CA THR A 151 -6.95 22.85 -14.45
C THR A 151 -6.63 24.09 -15.28
N PRO A 152 -7.18 24.25 -16.49
CA PRO A 152 -7.07 25.51 -17.18
C PRO A 152 -7.78 26.54 -16.30
N TYR A 153 -7.03 27.52 -15.81
CA TYR A 153 -7.62 28.71 -15.25
C TYR A 153 -8.40 29.40 -16.37
N VAL A 154 -9.73 29.39 -16.23
CA VAL A 154 -10.63 30.22 -17.03
C VAL A 154 -10.61 31.61 -16.44
#